data_26ae866526a75bfd46ec1be7b035d220
#
_entry.id   26ae866526a75bfd46ec1be7b035d220
#
_cell.length_a   1.000
_cell.length_b   1.000
_cell.length_c   1.000
_cell.angle_alpha   90.00
_cell.angle_beta   90.00
_cell.angle_gamma   90.00
#
_symmetry.space_group_name_H-M   'P 1'
#
loop_
_entity.id
_entity.type
_entity.pdbx_description
1 polymer ?
#
loop_
_entity_poly.entity_id
_entity_poly.type
_entity_poly.pdbx_seq_one_letter_code
_entity_poly.pdbx_strand_id
1 'polypeptide(L)'
;MRFRTLVPLLALTLAAVPAAAAPLDLDLGSLGSLGSLADGASLSGRIVQGIVLLTVLSVAPGLLIMVTCFTRIIVVLSLLRSALGLQQSPPNMVLVSLAMFLTFHIMGPVIDSAWQDGLRPLLNEQVTQEQGLERMIEPFRGFMASHVRDRDLAAFAAFTAKPKPEGEAQGGEPAKDERPVTAESVDLRLLMPAFLLSELRRAFEIGFLLFLPFLVIDMVVAAILMAMGMMMLPPVMIALPFKIIFFVLTDGWFLIAGSLIRSYGT
;
A
#
# COMPACT_ATOMS: atom_id res chain seq x y z
N MET A 1 -12.95 -21.93 8.82
CA MET A 1 -12.89 -22.07 10.27
C MET A 1 -11.49 -22.50 10.77
N ARG A 2 -10.40 -22.02 10.14
CA ARG A 2 -9.00 -22.38 10.48
C ARG A 2 -8.06 -21.17 10.68
N PHE A 3 -8.61 -19.97 10.80
CA PHE A 3 -7.85 -18.72 11.02
C PHE A 3 -7.43 -18.50 12.50
N ARG A 4 -7.90 -19.35 13.44
CA ARG A 4 -7.68 -19.14 14.89
C ARG A 4 -6.30 -19.54 15.40
N THR A 5 -5.46 -20.20 14.61
CA THR A 5 -4.18 -20.75 15.08
C THR A 5 -2.93 -19.98 14.62
N LEU A 6 -3.05 -19.04 13.66
CA LEU A 6 -1.90 -18.27 13.16
C LEU A 6 -1.65 -16.95 13.93
N VAL A 7 -2.68 -16.41 14.58
CA VAL A 7 -2.56 -15.15 15.33
C VAL A 7 -1.62 -15.25 16.54
N PRO A 8 -1.60 -16.34 17.34
CA PRO A 8 -0.71 -16.42 18.49
C PRO A 8 0.77 -16.61 18.11
N LEU A 9 1.08 -17.14 16.92
CA LEU A 9 2.47 -17.34 16.50
C LEU A 9 3.17 -16.04 16.06
N LEU A 10 2.41 -15.10 15.50
CA LEU A 10 2.93 -13.79 15.09
C LEU A 10 3.13 -12.85 16.31
N ALA A 11 2.30 -13.00 17.33
CA ALA A 11 2.41 -12.22 18.57
C ALA A 11 3.62 -12.62 19.44
N LEU A 12 4.10 -13.85 19.31
CA LEU A 12 5.21 -14.36 20.13
C LEU A 12 6.59 -13.91 19.58
N THR A 13 6.69 -13.55 18.31
CA THR A 13 7.95 -13.10 17.71
C THR A 13 8.21 -11.60 17.88
N LEU A 14 7.22 -10.81 18.28
CA LEU A 14 7.35 -9.36 18.47
C LEU A 14 7.79 -8.95 19.89
N ALA A 15 7.80 -9.90 20.84
CA ALA A 15 7.98 -9.60 22.27
C ALA A 15 9.43 -9.71 22.79
N ALA A 16 10.42 -10.03 21.96
CA ALA A 16 11.79 -10.21 22.42
C ALA A 16 12.83 -9.72 21.41
N VAL A 17 12.98 -8.40 21.28
CA VAL A 17 14.23 -7.81 20.77
C VAL A 17 14.80 -6.95 21.88
N PRO A 18 15.73 -7.48 22.73
CA PRO A 18 16.62 -6.62 23.48
C PRO A 18 17.55 -5.93 22.49
N ALA A 19 17.64 -4.60 22.57
CA ALA A 19 18.63 -3.79 21.85
C ALA A 19 20.03 -4.09 22.44
N ALA A 20 20.60 -5.22 22.06
CA ALA A 20 22.01 -5.49 22.16
C ALA A 20 22.52 -5.53 20.72
N ALA A 21 23.31 -4.54 20.35
CA ALA A 21 24.13 -4.57 19.14
C ALA A 21 25.19 -5.66 19.32
N ALA A 22 24.80 -6.92 19.14
CA ALA A 22 25.74 -8.01 18.89
C ALA A 22 26.05 -7.96 17.39
N PRO A 23 27.34 -8.08 16.99
CA PRO A 23 27.66 -8.27 15.59
C PRO A 23 26.86 -9.48 15.10
N LEU A 24 26.09 -9.31 14.03
CA LEU A 24 25.47 -10.40 13.30
C LEU A 24 26.61 -11.23 12.70
N ASP A 25 27.11 -12.20 13.46
CA ASP A 25 27.85 -13.32 12.89
C ASP A 25 26.85 -14.11 12.03
N LEU A 26 26.67 -13.62 10.80
CA LEU A 26 26.03 -14.38 9.74
C LEU A 26 26.97 -15.55 9.47
N ASP A 27 26.73 -16.66 10.15
CA ASP A 27 27.33 -17.94 9.79
C ASP A 27 26.89 -18.30 8.37
N LEU A 28 27.68 -17.81 7.40
CA LEU A 28 27.55 -18.11 5.98
C LEU A 28 27.71 -19.62 5.71
N GLY A 29 28.13 -20.41 6.69
CA GLY A 29 28.21 -21.87 6.61
C GLY A 29 26.84 -22.55 6.57
N SER A 30 25.82 -21.97 7.25
CA SER A 30 24.46 -22.54 7.23
C SER A 30 23.71 -22.30 5.90
N LEU A 31 24.12 -21.31 5.10
CA LEU A 31 23.64 -21.12 3.74
C LEU A 31 24.20 -22.16 2.76
N GLY A 32 25.24 -22.89 3.15
CA GLY A 32 25.81 -24.00 2.38
C GLY A 32 24.87 -25.20 2.26
N SER A 33 23.91 -25.38 3.18
CA SER A 33 22.93 -26.47 3.11
C SER A 33 21.82 -26.23 2.07
N LEU A 34 21.58 -24.99 1.64
CA LEU A 34 20.72 -24.67 0.50
C LEU A 34 21.41 -24.96 -0.85
N GLY A 35 22.69 -25.27 -0.82
CA GLY A 35 23.52 -25.54 -2.00
C GLY A 35 23.42 -26.95 -2.58
N SER A 36 22.69 -27.87 -1.94
CA SER A 36 22.53 -29.23 -2.46
C SER A 36 21.54 -29.34 -3.64
N LEU A 37 20.90 -28.26 -4.02
CA LEU A 37 19.94 -28.24 -5.13
C LEU A 37 20.54 -27.78 -6.48
N ALA A 38 21.84 -27.50 -6.54
CA ALA A 38 22.49 -27.07 -7.76
C ALA A 38 23.85 -27.79 -7.94
N ASP A 39 23.81 -29.06 -8.24
CA ASP A 39 24.97 -29.80 -8.72
C ASP A 39 25.42 -29.22 -10.08
N GLY A 40 26.55 -28.49 -10.06
CA GLY A 40 27.22 -27.99 -11.26
C GLY A 40 27.43 -26.46 -11.37
N ALA A 41 26.86 -25.63 -10.50
CA ALA A 41 27.10 -24.18 -10.58
C ALA A 41 28.47 -23.82 -9.98
N SER A 42 29.30 -23.05 -10.72
CA SER A 42 30.55 -22.49 -10.24
C SER A 42 30.32 -21.62 -8.99
N LEU A 43 31.33 -21.50 -8.13
CA LEU A 43 31.29 -20.63 -6.92
C LEU A 43 30.78 -19.22 -7.24
N SER A 44 31.17 -18.68 -8.39
CA SER A 44 30.72 -17.39 -8.91
C SER A 44 29.21 -17.36 -9.16
N GLY A 45 28.62 -18.45 -9.67
CA GLY A 45 27.16 -18.53 -9.89
C GLY A 45 26.36 -18.50 -8.59
N ARG A 46 26.85 -19.14 -7.53
CA ARG A 46 26.22 -19.13 -6.19
C ARG A 46 26.26 -17.74 -5.55
N ILE A 47 27.38 -17.04 -5.68
CA ILE A 47 27.53 -15.66 -5.18
C ILE A 47 26.55 -14.75 -5.92
N VAL A 48 26.47 -14.81 -7.23
CA VAL A 48 25.53 -14.03 -8.05
C VAL A 48 24.07 -14.33 -7.66
N GLN A 49 23.70 -15.59 -7.51
CA GLN A 49 22.36 -15.99 -7.08
C GLN A 49 22.03 -15.46 -5.67
N GLY A 50 22.98 -15.50 -4.73
CA GLY A 50 22.83 -14.93 -3.40
C GLY A 50 22.61 -13.41 -3.43
N ILE A 51 23.39 -12.70 -4.25
CA ILE A 51 23.24 -11.25 -4.43
C ILE A 51 21.86 -10.92 -5.02
N VAL A 52 21.44 -11.62 -6.06
CA VAL A 52 20.12 -11.45 -6.67
C VAL A 52 19.00 -11.69 -5.65
N LEU A 53 19.08 -12.78 -4.86
CA LEU A 53 18.10 -13.09 -3.82
C LEU A 53 18.03 -11.97 -2.79
N LEU A 54 19.16 -11.48 -2.28
CA LEU A 54 19.20 -10.38 -1.32
C LEU A 54 18.63 -9.08 -1.92
N THR A 55 18.93 -8.80 -3.19
CA THR A 55 18.39 -7.62 -3.88
C THR A 55 16.87 -7.72 -3.99
N VAL A 56 16.34 -8.85 -4.43
CA VAL A 56 14.90 -9.09 -4.52
C VAL A 56 14.24 -8.97 -3.14
N LEU A 57 14.83 -9.59 -2.12
CA LEU A 57 14.30 -9.54 -0.74
C LEU A 57 14.29 -8.11 -0.17
N SER A 58 15.28 -7.28 -0.50
CA SER A 58 15.34 -5.89 -0.04
C SER A 58 14.31 -4.98 -0.73
N VAL A 59 13.94 -5.27 -1.97
CA VAL A 59 12.95 -4.49 -2.74
C VAL A 59 11.51 -4.97 -2.51
N ALA A 60 11.32 -6.25 -2.16
CA ALA A 60 10.01 -6.87 -1.99
C ALA A 60 9.05 -6.10 -1.05
N PRO A 61 9.45 -5.61 0.14
CA PRO A 61 8.55 -4.85 1.00
C PRO A 61 8.03 -3.57 0.33
N GLY A 62 8.88 -2.87 -0.42
CA GLY A 62 8.49 -1.67 -1.17
C GLY A 62 7.46 -1.98 -2.26
N LEU A 63 7.66 -3.07 -2.99
CA LEU A 63 6.71 -3.50 -4.02
C LEU A 63 5.36 -3.90 -3.41
N LEU A 64 5.35 -4.63 -2.28
CA LEU A 64 4.10 -5.00 -1.60
C LEU A 64 3.30 -3.77 -1.16
N ILE A 65 3.97 -2.73 -0.65
CA ILE A 65 3.33 -1.46 -0.30
C ILE A 65 2.67 -0.81 -1.52
N MET A 66 3.35 -0.86 -2.68
CA MET A 66 2.88 -0.23 -3.92
C MET A 66 1.69 -0.92 -4.56
N VAL A 67 1.55 -2.26 -4.43
CA VAL A 67 0.49 -3.05 -5.07
C VAL A 67 -0.70 -3.34 -4.16
N THR A 68 -0.68 -2.84 -2.91
CA THR A 68 -1.75 -3.05 -1.92
C THR A 68 -2.47 -1.76 -1.56
N CYS A 69 -3.53 -1.87 -0.77
CA CYS A 69 -4.27 -0.73 -0.23
C CYS A 69 -3.50 0.07 0.85
N PHE A 70 -2.29 -0.36 1.26
CA PHE A 70 -1.51 0.27 2.32
C PHE A 70 -1.28 1.76 2.10
N THR A 71 -0.96 2.16 0.87
CA THR A 71 -0.66 3.56 0.53
C THR A 71 -1.83 4.50 0.83
N ARG A 72 -3.06 4.13 0.45
CA ARG A 72 -4.25 4.94 0.77
C ARG A 72 -4.45 5.05 2.27
N ILE A 73 -4.38 3.94 2.98
CA ILE A 73 -4.66 3.88 4.41
C ILE A 73 -3.66 4.73 5.19
N ILE A 74 -2.35 4.58 4.96
CA ILE A 74 -1.33 5.32 5.70
C ILE A 74 -1.40 6.81 5.43
N VAL A 75 -1.70 7.23 4.18
CA VAL A 75 -1.85 8.64 3.82
C VAL A 75 -3.09 9.23 4.52
N VAL A 76 -4.24 8.54 4.50
CA VAL A 76 -5.46 9.01 5.18
C VAL A 76 -5.23 9.13 6.69
N LEU A 77 -4.61 8.14 7.34
CA LEU A 77 -4.31 8.19 8.78
C LEU A 77 -3.33 9.32 9.11
N SER A 78 -2.36 9.59 8.24
CA SER A 78 -1.41 10.70 8.38
C SER A 78 -2.11 12.06 8.25
N LEU A 79 -3.01 12.20 7.27
CA LEU A 79 -3.83 13.40 7.09
C LEU A 79 -4.79 13.61 8.28
N LEU A 80 -5.39 12.56 8.82
CA LEU A 80 -6.21 12.62 10.03
C LEU A 80 -5.43 13.20 11.21
N ARG A 81 -4.22 12.68 11.49
CA ARG A 81 -3.35 13.20 12.55
C ARG A 81 -3.08 14.71 12.36
N SER A 82 -2.83 15.11 11.12
CA SER A 82 -2.60 16.51 10.77
C SER A 82 -3.86 17.37 10.97
N ALA A 83 -5.04 16.87 10.62
CA ALA A 83 -6.33 17.54 10.77
C ALA A 83 -6.68 17.81 12.26
N LEU A 84 -6.35 16.83 13.12
CA LEU A 84 -6.50 16.97 14.57
C LEU A 84 -5.54 18.01 15.18
N GLY A 85 -4.52 18.45 14.45
CA GLY A 85 -3.49 19.35 14.97
C GLY A 85 -2.44 18.66 15.84
N LEU A 86 -2.40 17.35 15.83
CA LEU A 86 -1.46 16.54 16.60
C LEU A 86 -0.16 16.37 15.82
N GLN A 87 0.95 16.94 16.32
CA GLN A 87 2.22 16.91 15.61
C GLN A 87 2.93 15.53 15.69
N GLN A 88 2.86 14.86 16.83
CA GLN A 88 3.61 13.61 17.09
C GLN A 88 2.76 12.48 17.70
N SER A 89 1.51 12.71 18.05
CA SER A 89 0.62 11.72 18.64
C SER A 89 -0.54 11.39 17.69
N PRO A 90 -0.86 10.12 17.40
CA PRO A 90 -0.11 8.93 17.77
C PRO A 90 1.24 8.83 17.03
N PRO A 91 2.27 8.11 17.60
CA PRO A 91 3.56 7.90 16.94
C PRO A 91 3.42 7.23 15.58
N ASN A 92 4.36 7.51 14.65
CA ASN A 92 4.34 6.92 13.30
C ASN A 92 4.24 5.39 13.31
N MET A 93 4.92 4.73 14.25
CA MET A 93 4.87 3.27 14.38
C MET A 93 3.45 2.75 14.61
N VAL A 94 2.64 3.46 15.43
CA VAL A 94 1.24 3.10 15.68
C VAL A 94 0.40 3.25 14.44
N LEU A 95 0.57 4.34 13.68
CA LEU A 95 -0.16 4.55 12.42
C LEU A 95 0.23 3.50 11.37
N VAL A 96 1.51 3.17 11.25
CA VAL A 96 1.98 2.13 10.34
C VAL A 96 1.43 0.76 10.73
N SER A 97 1.45 0.42 12.04
CA SER A 97 0.90 -0.85 12.53
C SER A 97 -0.60 -0.96 12.27
N LEU A 98 -1.35 0.12 12.49
CA LEU A 98 -2.79 0.16 12.20
C LEU A 98 -3.04 0.03 10.69
N ALA A 99 -2.28 0.76 9.86
CA ALA A 99 -2.36 0.66 8.41
C ALA A 99 -2.05 -0.75 7.91
N MET A 100 -1.02 -1.40 8.45
CA MET A 100 -0.69 -2.79 8.14
C MET A 100 -1.82 -3.75 8.51
N PHE A 101 -2.38 -3.61 9.72
CA PHE A 101 -3.49 -4.45 10.18
C PHE A 101 -4.72 -4.34 9.26
N LEU A 102 -5.11 -3.10 8.91
CA LEU A 102 -6.22 -2.85 7.98
C LEU A 102 -5.90 -3.39 6.57
N THR A 103 -4.65 -3.24 6.12
CA THR A 103 -4.20 -3.78 4.83
C THR A 103 -4.33 -5.30 4.80
N PHE A 104 -3.86 -6.00 5.82
CA PHE A 104 -4.00 -7.46 5.90
C PHE A 104 -5.46 -7.90 5.92
N HIS A 105 -6.32 -7.15 6.58
CA HIS A 105 -7.75 -7.44 6.60
C HIS A 105 -8.39 -7.30 5.21
N ILE A 106 -8.11 -6.19 4.52
CA ILE A 106 -8.66 -5.90 3.19
C ILE A 106 -8.07 -6.83 2.13
N MET A 107 -6.76 -7.07 2.18
CA MET A 107 -6.05 -7.90 1.20
C MET A 107 -6.17 -9.42 1.48
N GLY A 108 -6.87 -9.82 2.56
CA GLY A 108 -7.05 -11.22 2.94
C GLY A 108 -7.49 -12.11 1.77
N PRO A 109 -8.58 -11.79 1.05
CA PRO A 109 -9.02 -12.60 -0.10
C PRO A 109 -8.00 -12.70 -1.22
N VAL A 110 -7.28 -11.61 -1.51
CA VAL A 110 -6.24 -11.55 -2.56
C VAL A 110 -5.04 -12.43 -2.17
N ILE A 111 -4.62 -12.36 -0.91
CA ILE A 111 -3.51 -13.17 -0.38
C ILE A 111 -3.90 -14.64 -0.36
N ASP A 112 -5.13 -14.97 0.03
CA ASP A 112 -5.63 -16.36 0.07
C ASP A 112 -5.68 -16.95 -1.35
N SER A 113 -6.12 -16.19 -2.36
CA SER A 113 -6.11 -16.62 -3.76
C SER A 113 -4.68 -16.82 -4.27
N ALA A 114 -3.77 -15.89 -4.00
CA ALA A 114 -2.36 -16.02 -4.39
C ALA A 114 -1.68 -17.25 -3.76
N TRP A 115 -2.06 -17.57 -2.53
CA TRP A 115 -1.59 -18.76 -1.83
C TRP A 115 -2.15 -20.07 -2.46
N GLN A 116 -3.47 -20.11 -2.66
CA GLN A 116 -4.15 -21.36 -3.10
C GLN A 116 -3.86 -21.67 -4.56
N ASP A 117 -3.90 -20.65 -5.44
CA ASP A 117 -3.82 -20.82 -6.88
C ASP A 117 -2.36 -20.77 -7.40
N GLY A 118 -1.48 -20.06 -6.67
CA GLY A 118 -0.09 -19.86 -7.06
C GLY A 118 0.91 -20.67 -6.23
N LEU A 119 1.11 -20.26 -4.97
CA LEU A 119 2.21 -20.79 -4.15
C LEU A 119 2.02 -22.25 -3.76
N ARG A 120 0.83 -22.67 -3.38
CA ARG A 120 0.55 -24.04 -2.96
C ARG A 120 0.76 -25.07 -4.08
N PRO A 121 0.27 -24.87 -5.34
CA PRO A 121 0.59 -25.77 -6.46
C PRO A 121 2.06 -25.77 -6.81
N LEU A 122 2.77 -24.64 -6.68
CA LEU A 122 4.19 -24.54 -6.90
C LEU A 122 4.98 -25.39 -5.90
N LEU A 123 4.65 -25.31 -4.61
CA LEU A 123 5.27 -26.11 -3.55
C LEU A 123 5.00 -27.62 -3.69
N ASN A 124 3.87 -27.97 -4.31
CA ASN A 124 3.49 -29.36 -4.59
C ASN A 124 4.02 -29.88 -5.94
N GLU A 125 4.89 -29.11 -6.61
CA GLU A 125 5.48 -29.44 -7.92
C GLU A 125 4.43 -29.72 -9.03
N GLN A 126 3.21 -29.19 -8.87
CA GLN A 126 2.10 -29.37 -9.82
C GLN A 126 2.18 -28.41 -11.01
N VAL A 127 2.95 -27.35 -10.89
CA VAL A 127 3.12 -26.30 -11.91
C VAL A 127 4.58 -25.91 -12.02
N THR A 128 4.97 -25.37 -13.16
CA THR A 128 6.33 -24.83 -13.36
C THR A 128 6.52 -23.55 -12.52
N GLN A 129 7.79 -23.19 -12.26
CA GLN A 129 8.10 -21.96 -11.51
C GLN A 129 7.49 -20.72 -12.16
N GLU A 130 7.52 -20.63 -13.49
CA GLU A 130 6.95 -19.51 -14.25
C GLU A 130 5.43 -19.42 -14.08
N GLN A 131 4.74 -20.54 -14.26
CA GLN A 131 3.28 -20.62 -14.08
C GLN A 131 2.85 -20.33 -12.62
N GLY A 132 3.63 -20.81 -11.65
CA GLY A 132 3.35 -20.56 -10.25
C GLY A 132 3.48 -19.08 -9.90
N LEU A 133 4.52 -18.42 -10.42
CA LEU A 133 4.72 -16.98 -10.23
C LEU A 133 3.62 -16.15 -10.90
N GLU A 134 3.24 -16.48 -12.12
CA GLU A 134 2.14 -15.80 -12.84
C GLU A 134 0.83 -15.91 -12.06
N ARG A 135 0.47 -17.11 -11.59
CA ARG A 135 -0.74 -17.33 -10.77
C ARG A 135 -0.69 -16.63 -9.41
N MET A 136 0.50 -16.41 -8.83
CA MET A 136 0.64 -15.62 -7.60
C MET A 136 0.40 -14.12 -7.83
N ILE A 137 0.81 -13.61 -9.00
CA ILE A 137 0.69 -12.18 -9.34
C ILE A 137 -0.74 -11.83 -9.78
N GLU A 138 -1.46 -12.75 -10.40
CA GLU A 138 -2.78 -12.50 -11.00
C GLU A 138 -3.82 -11.93 -10.02
N PRO A 139 -3.98 -12.41 -8.77
CA PRO A 139 -4.91 -11.82 -7.80
C PRO A 139 -4.57 -10.36 -7.46
N PHE A 140 -3.28 -10.00 -7.39
CA PHE A 140 -2.85 -8.62 -7.18
C PHE A 140 -3.13 -7.75 -8.40
N ARG A 141 -2.94 -8.29 -9.61
CA ARG A 141 -3.31 -7.62 -10.86
C ARG A 141 -4.81 -7.31 -10.87
N GLY A 142 -5.66 -8.30 -10.58
CA GLY A 142 -7.11 -8.12 -10.50
C GLY A 142 -7.51 -7.08 -9.47
N PHE A 143 -6.87 -7.07 -8.29
CA PHE A 143 -7.09 -6.06 -7.27
C PHE A 143 -6.71 -4.65 -7.75
N MET A 144 -5.55 -4.48 -8.36
CA MET A 144 -5.13 -3.18 -8.90
C MET A 144 -6.05 -2.72 -10.03
N ALA A 145 -6.42 -3.64 -10.95
CA ALA A 145 -7.29 -3.35 -12.08
C ALA A 145 -8.67 -2.87 -11.64
N SER A 146 -9.25 -3.49 -10.60
CA SER A 146 -10.57 -3.12 -10.08
C SER A 146 -10.57 -1.78 -9.32
N HIS A 147 -9.39 -1.29 -8.88
CA HIS A 147 -9.28 -0.06 -8.08
C HIS A 147 -8.59 1.09 -8.81
N VAL A 148 -7.92 0.86 -9.93
CA VAL A 148 -7.37 1.94 -10.77
C VAL A 148 -8.50 2.73 -11.41
N ARG A 149 -8.31 4.05 -11.59
CA ARG A 149 -9.25 4.89 -12.35
C ARG A 149 -8.89 4.86 -13.83
N ASP A 150 -9.88 4.69 -14.69
CA ASP A 150 -9.70 4.66 -16.15
C ASP A 150 -8.96 5.89 -16.67
N ARG A 151 -9.24 7.06 -16.09
CA ARG A 151 -8.56 8.31 -16.44
C ARG A 151 -7.06 8.27 -16.15
N ASP A 152 -6.66 7.73 -15.00
CA ASP A 152 -5.26 7.67 -14.59
C ASP A 152 -4.53 6.62 -15.44
N LEU A 153 -5.19 5.51 -15.74
CA LEU A 153 -4.69 4.48 -16.65
C LEU A 153 -4.48 5.03 -18.07
N ALA A 154 -5.47 5.74 -18.61
CA ALA A 154 -5.38 6.36 -19.93
C ALA A 154 -4.26 7.42 -19.99
N ALA A 155 -4.07 8.22 -18.94
CA ALA A 155 -3.00 9.19 -18.86
C ALA A 155 -1.62 8.53 -18.92
N PHE A 156 -1.40 7.44 -18.17
CA PHE A 156 -0.14 6.69 -18.22
C PHE A 156 0.06 5.98 -19.57
N ALA A 157 -0.99 5.45 -20.16
CA ALA A 157 -0.94 4.86 -21.50
C ALA A 157 -0.49 5.92 -22.54
N ALA A 158 -1.02 7.14 -22.45
CA ALA A 158 -0.64 8.24 -23.32
C ALA A 158 0.84 8.65 -23.17
N PHE A 159 1.39 8.64 -21.95
CA PHE A 159 2.81 8.93 -21.71
C PHE A 159 3.75 7.85 -22.26
N THR A 160 3.26 6.61 -22.36
CA THR A 160 4.06 5.46 -22.80
C THR A 160 3.91 5.22 -24.30
N ALA A 161 2.84 5.75 -24.92
CA ALA A 161 2.66 5.72 -26.36
C ALA A 161 3.81 6.47 -27.04
N LYS A 162 4.59 5.79 -27.87
CA LYS A 162 5.59 6.45 -28.72
C LYS A 162 4.90 7.52 -29.55
N PRO A 163 5.47 8.73 -29.68
CA PRO A 163 4.94 9.72 -30.62
C PRO A 163 4.88 9.07 -32.01
N LYS A 164 3.68 9.03 -32.61
CA LYS A 164 3.54 8.64 -34.01
C LYS A 164 4.45 9.60 -34.81
N PRO A 165 5.29 9.08 -35.71
CA PRO A 165 6.09 9.94 -36.56
C PRO A 165 5.15 10.86 -37.32
N GLU A 166 5.40 12.19 -37.25
CA GLU A 166 4.68 13.22 -37.98
C GLU A 166 4.93 13.03 -39.50
N GLY A 167 4.13 12.18 -40.13
CA GLY A 167 4.33 11.87 -41.55
C GLY A 167 3.16 11.19 -42.24
N GLU A 168 2.19 10.64 -41.51
CA GLU A 168 1.04 9.96 -42.11
C GLU A 168 -0.29 10.59 -41.70
N ALA A 169 -0.42 11.88 -41.94
CA ALA A 169 -1.72 12.57 -41.97
C ALA A 169 -2.28 12.48 -43.37
N GLN A 170 -2.65 11.32 -43.85
CA GLN A 170 -3.51 11.18 -45.03
C GLN A 170 -4.51 10.05 -44.82
N GLY A 171 -5.79 10.45 -44.58
CA GLY A 171 -6.97 9.81 -45.13
C GLY A 171 -7.24 8.35 -44.73
N GLY A 172 -6.97 7.95 -43.49
CA GLY A 172 -7.45 6.67 -42.96
C GLY A 172 -8.56 6.91 -41.93
N GLU A 173 -9.70 6.24 -42.10
CA GLU A 173 -10.74 6.16 -41.08
C GLU A 173 -10.11 5.88 -39.69
N PRO A 174 -10.66 6.45 -38.59
CA PRO A 174 -10.15 6.14 -37.25
C PRO A 174 -10.15 4.63 -37.10
N ALA A 175 -8.95 4.06 -36.92
CA ALA A 175 -8.78 2.63 -36.75
C ALA A 175 -9.68 2.20 -35.58
N LYS A 176 -10.72 1.42 -35.87
CA LYS A 176 -11.69 0.83 -34.97
C LYS A 176 -11.09 -0.18 -34.00
N ASP A 177 -9.79 -0.14 -33.76
CA ASP A 177 -9.06 -1.07 -32.90
C ASP A 177 -8.53 -0.41 -31.61
N GLU A 178 -9.12 0.75 -31.22
CA GLU A 178 -9.05 1.19 -29.83
C GLU A 178 -10.04 0.34 -29.02
N ARG A 179 -9.71 -0.94 -28.83
CA ARG A 179 -10.29 -1.70 -27.72
C ARG A 179 -10.09 -0.82 -26.48
N PRO A 180 -11.15 -0.52 -25.73
CA PRO A 180 -10.98 0.18 -24.47
C PRO A 180 -9.89 -0.56 -23.71
N VAL A 181 -8.84 0.15 -23.30
CA VAL A 181 -7.72 -0.40 -22.52
C VAL A 181 -8.35 -0.88 -21.22
N THR A 182 -8.82 -2.13 -21.22
CA THR A 182 -9.38 -2.75 -20.02
C THR A 182 -8.23 -3.00 -19.08
N ALA A 183 -8.35 -2.56 -17.86
CA ALA A 183 -7.31 -2.66 -16.84
C ALA A 183 -6.74 -4.09 -16.68
N GLU A 184 -7.53 -5.10 -17.08
CA GLU A 184 -7.13 -6.52 -17.06
C GLU A 184 -6.13 -6.91 -18.17
N SER A 185 -6.09 -6.17 -19.29
CA SER A 185 -5.19 -6.45 -20.43
C SER A 185 -3.90 -5.63 -20.41
N VAL A 186 -3.75 -4.75 -19.40
CA VAL A 186 -2.62 -3.80 -19.33
C VAL A 186 -1.39 -4.44 -18.70
N ASP A 187 -0.21 -4.11 -19.23
CA ASP A 187 1.06 -4.50 -18.65
C ASP A 187 1.18 -3.97 -17.20
N LEU A 188 1.67 -4.82 -16.30
CA LEU A 188 1.93 -4.46 -14.88
C LEU A 188 2.78 -3.21 -14.74
N ARG A 189 3.72 -2.98 -15.66
CA ARG A 189 4.58 -1.80 -15.67
C ARG A 189 3.80 -0.48 -15.80
N LEU A 190 2.65 -0.53 -16.45
CA LEU A 190 1.75 0.60 -16.60
C LEU A 190 0.70 0.62 -15.49
N LEU A 191 0.18 -0.54 -15.12
CA LEU A 191 -0.88 -0.68 -14.13
C LEU A 191 -0.42 -0.24 -12.73
N MET A 192 0.78 -0.64 -12.29
CA MET A 192 1.29 -0.32 -10.95
C MET A 192 1.39 1.19 -10.68
N PRO A 193 2.04 2.02 -11.52
CA PRO A 193 2.11 3.47 -11.27
C PRO A 193 0.75 4.15 -11.43
N ALA A 194 -0.09 3.72 -12.36
CA ALA A 194 -1.44 4.24 -12.51
C ALA A 194 -2.31 3.96 -11.27
N PHE A 195 -2.23 2.74 -10.74
CA PHE A 195 -2.90 2.35 -9.50
C PHE A 195 -2.41 3.18 -8.31
N LEU A 196 -1.09 3.30 -8.12
CA LEU A 196 -0.52 4.07 -7.02
C LEU A 196 -0.98 5.54 -7.05
N LEU A 197 -1.03 6.15 -8.23
CA LEU A 197 -1.52 7.52 -8.38
C LEU A 197 -3.02 7.62 -8.07
N SER A 198 -3.80 6.65 -8.50
CA SER A 198 -5.24 6.56 -8.19
C SER A 198 -5.48 6.41 -6.68
N GLU A 199 -4.69 5.59 -6.01
CA GLU A 199 -4.74 5.40 -4.55
C GLU A 199 -4.37 6.69 -3.79
N LEU A 200 -3.31 7.38 -4.20
CA LEU A 200 -2.93 8.66 -3.63
C LEU A 200 -4.04 9.69 -3.79
N ARG A 201 -4.60 9.81 -4.98
CA ARG A 201 -5.70 10.76 -5.24
C ARG A 201 -6.89 10.49 -4.34
N ARG A 202 -7.34 9.22 -4.25
CA ARG A 202 -8.44 8.83 -3.35
C ARG A 202 -8.10 9.10 -1.89
N ALA A 203 -6.85 8.86 -1.48
CA ALA A 203 -6.41 9.17 -0.12
C ALA A 203 -6.52 10.66 0.20
N PHE A 204 -6.14 11.55 -0.75
CA PHE A 204 -6.29 12.99 -0.59
C PHE A 204 -7.75 13.45 -0.61
N GLU A 205 -8.60 12.84 -1.44
CA GLU A 205 -10.05 13.11 -1.46
C GLU A 205 -10.68 12.78 -0.11
N ILE A 206 -10.41 11.59 0.45
CA ILE A 206 -10.89 11.20 1.78
C ILE A 206 -10.29 12.11 2.86
N GLY A 207 -8.99 12.38 2.80
CA GLY A 207 -8.31 13.26 3.74
C GLY A 207 -8.87 14.68 3.74
N PHE A 208 -9.19 15.23 2.59
CA PHE A 208 -9.86 16.53 2.47
C PHE A 208 -11.20 16.53 3.19
N LEU A 209 -12.05 15.53 2.99
CA LEU A 209 -13.33 15.40 3.67
C LEU A 209 -13.17 15.29 5.19
N LEU A 210 -12.11 14.61 5.65
CA LEU A 210 -11.78 14.52 7.08
C LEU A 210 -11.32 15.85 7.66
N PHE A 211 -10.69 16.73 6.89
CA PHE A 211 -10.28 18.05 7.34
C PHE A 211 -11.45 19.00 7.58
N LEU A 212 -12.55 18.87 6.82
CA LEU A 212 -13.66 19.83 6.86
C LEU A 212 -14.23 20.08 8.27
N PRO A 213 -14.61 19.07 9.06
CA PRO A 213 -15.16 19.31 10.40
C PRO A 213 -14.13 19.96 11.34
N PHE A 214 -12.87 19.60 11.25
CA PHE A 214 -11.81 20.19 12.08
C PHE A 214 -11.49 21.62 11.68
N LEU A 215 -11.55 21.94 10.40
CA LEU A 215 -11.39 23.31 9.89
C LEU A 215 -12.51 24.21 10.37
N VAL A 216 -13.75 23.73 10.43
CA VAL A 216 -14.88 24.49 10.99
C VAL A 216 -14.64 24.80 12.47
N ILE A 217 -14.15 23.83 13.26
CA ILE A 217 -13.79 24.06 14.67
C ILE A 217 -12.71 25.14 14.79
N ASP A 218 -11.65 25.08 13.96
CA ASP A 218 -10.60 26.10 13.94
C ASP A 218 -11.14 27.49 13.65
N MET A 219 -12.01 27.61 12.65
CA MET A 219 -12.62 28.90 12.27
C MET A 219 -13.52 29.47 13.36
N VAL A 220 -14.35 28.64 14.00
CA VAL A 220 -15.24 29.07 15.10
C VAL A 220 -14.41 29.55 16.28
N VAL A 221 -13.40 28.80 16.71
CA VAL A 221 -12.52 29.20 17.82
C VAL A 221 -11.77 30.47 17.48
N ALA A 222 -11.24 30.61 16.27
CA ALA A 222 -10.56 31.83 15.84
C ALA A 222 -11.51 33.07 15.87
N ALA A 223 -12.75 32.92 15.39
CA ALA A 223 -13.73 33.98 15.39
C ALA A 223 -14.09 34.44 16.83
N ILE A 224 -14.28 33.49 17.77
CA ILE A 224 -14.54 33.79 19.18
C ILE A 224 -13.36 34.55 19.82
N LEU A 225 -12.12 34.08 19.62
CA LEU A 225 -10.92 34.69 20.17
C LEU A 225 -10.75 36.14 19.64
N MET A 226 -10.99 36.35 18.35
CA MET A 226 -10.93 37.67 17.75
C MET A 226 -12.02 38.59 18.31
N ALA A 227 -13.24 38.11 18.49
CA ALA A 227 -14.34 38.90 19.09
C ALA A 227 -14.06 39.30 20.54
N MET A 228 -13.31 38.46 21.29
CA MET A 228 -12.88 38.76 22.66
C MET A 228 -11.62 39.64 22.72
N GLY A 229 -11.07 40.08 21.60
CA GLY A 229 -9.84 40.88 21.53
C GLY A 229 -8.53 40.12 21.85
N MET A 230 -8.57 38.79 21.95
CA MET A 230 -7.43 37.98 22.31
C MET A 230 -6.58 37.60 21.08
N MET A 231 -6.11 38.61 20.33
CA MET A 231 -5.36 38.40 19.08
C MET A 231 -3.98 37.77 19.26
N MET A 232 -3.39 37.80 20.47
CA MET A 232 -2.05 37.24 20.72
C MET A 232 -2.05 35.72 21.00
N LEU A 233 -3.22 35.14 21.28
CA LEU A 233 -3.32 33.71 21.53
C LEU A 233 -3.44 32.94 20.18
N PRO A 234 -2.60 31.94 19.94
CA PRO A 234 -2.70 31.14 18.72
C PRO A 234 -3.98 30.28 18.76
N PRO A 235 -4.94 30.50 17.84
CA PRO A 235 -6.25 29.83 17.86
C PRO A 235 -6.13 28.28 17.81
N VAL A 236 -5.12 27.77 17.13
CA VAL A 236 -4.86 26.32 16.97
C VAL A 236 -4.68 25.61 18.31
N MET A 237 -4.02 26.27 19.29
CA MET A 237 -3.79 25.69 20.62
C MET A 237 -5.08 25.57 21.43
N ILE A 238 -5.99 26.54 21.24
CA ILE A 238 -7.28 26.54 21.92
C ILE A 238 -8.27 25.58 21.23
N ALA A 239 -8.19 25.45 19.90
CA ALA A 239 -9.05 24.54 19.14
C ALA A 239 -8.72 23.05 19.37
N LEU A 240 -7.48 22.71 19.72
CA LEU A 240 -7.01 21.35 19.88
C LEU A 240 -7.84 20.49 20.85
N PRO A 241 -8.14 20.94 22.10
CA PRO A 241 -9.01 20.17 23.00
C PRO A 241 -10.40 19.90 22.40
N PHE A 242 -10.99 20.87 21.72
CA PHE A 242 -12.31 20.73 21.11
C PHE A 242 -12.29 19.70 19.96
N LYS A 243 -11.24 19.69 19.15
CA LYS A 243 -11.05 18.69 18.09
C LYS A 243 -10.94 17.29 18.67
N ILE A 244 -10.17 17.11 19.74
CA ILE A 244 -10.00 15.79 20.39
C ILE A 244 -11.34 15.33 20.99
N ILE A 245 -12.03 16.19 21.71
CA ILE A 245 -13.35 15.86 22.30
C ILE A 245 -14.34 15.48 21.18
N PHE A 246 -14.44 16.26 20.12
CA PHE A 246 -15.30 15.95 18.98
C PHE A 246 -14.96 14.57 18.37
N PHE A 247 -13.68 14.33 18.13
CA PHE A 247 -13.20 13.06 17.55
C PHE A 247 -13.52 11.85 18.43
N VAL A 248 -13.37 11.98 19.75
CA VAL A 248 -13.70 10.92 20.70
C VAL A 248 -15.21 10.69 20.80
N LEU A 249 -16.01 11.77 20.88
CA LEU A 249 -17.47 11.67 20.97
C LEU A 249 -18.11 11.04 19.72
N THR A 250 -17.50 11.22 18.54
CA THR A 250 -17.98 10.64 17.29
C THR A 250 -17.42 9.23 17.02
N ASP A 251 -16.65 8.65 17.95
CA ASP A 251 -15.93 7.39 17.73
C ASP A 251 -15.10 7.39 16.43
N GLY A 252 -14.32 8.47 16.25
CA GLY A 252 -13.66 8.79 15.00
C GLY A 252 -12.73 7.69 14.46
N TRP A 253 -12.04 6.95 15.34
CA TRP A 253 -11.20 5.82 14.91
C TRP A 253 -12.00 4.71 14.23
N PHE A 254 -13.13 4.34 14.82
CA PHE A 254 -14.00 3.30 14.27
C PHE A 254 -14.65 3.74 12.95
N LEU A 255 -15.12 4.99 12.89
CA LEU A 255 -15.72 5.55 11.67
C LEU A 255 -14.72 5.57 10.51
N ILE A 256 -13.48 6.00 10.76
CA ILE A 256 -12.45 6.08 9.72
C ILE A 256 -11.99 4.70 9.29
N ALA A 257 -11.68 3.80 10.23
CA ALA A 257 -11.30 2.44 9.90
C ALA A 257 -12.40 1.73 9.10
N GLY A 258 -13.66 1.82 9.56
CA GLY A 258 -14.80 1.24 8.86
C GLY A 258 -15.07 1.86 7.49
N SER A 259 -14.85 3.17 7.32
CA SER A 259 -14.96 3.85 6.02
C SER A 259 -13.88 3.38 5.06
N LEU A 260 -12.64 3.24 5.53
CA LEU A 260 -11.53 2.73 4.73
C LEU A 260 -11.77 1.31 4.25
N ILE A 261 -12.22 0.40 5.13
CA ILE A 261 -12.56 -0.98 4.76
C ILE A 261 -13.66 -0.97 3.69
N ARG A 262 -14.77 -0.28 3.94
CA ARG A 262 -15.89 -0.19 2.98
C ARG A 262 -15.51 0.44 1.65
N SER A 263 -14.50 1.31 1.61
CA SER A 263 -14.03 1.93 0.36
C SER A 263 -13.40 0.96 -0.63
N TYR A 264 -13.12 -0.27 -0.19
CA TYR A 264 -12.60 -1.37 -1.02
C TYR A 264 -13.67 -2.44 -1.34
N GLY A 265 -14.93 -2.23 -0.94
CA GLY A 265 -16.02 -3.14 -1.27
C GLY A 265 -16.04 -4.43 -0.47
N THR A 266 -15.32 -4.48 0.65
CA THR A 266 -15.33 -5.60 1.60
C THR A 266 -16.30 -5.38 2.73
#